data_56b9c832b353b9b2b38215032910b2db
#
_entry.id   56b9c832b353b9b2b38215032910b2db
#
_cell.length_a   1.000
_cell.length_b   1.000
_cell.length_c   1.000
_cell.angle_alpha   90.00
_cell.angle_beta   90.00
_cell.angle_gamma   90.00
#
_symmetry.space_group_name_H-M   'P 1'
#
loop_
_entity.id
_entity.type
_entity.pdbx_description
1 polymer ?
#
loop_
_entity_poly.entity_id
_entity_poly.type
_entity_poly.pdbx_seq_one_letter_code
_entity_poly.pdbx_strand_id
1 'polypeptide(L)'
;LHVASRKGIAVTIAILVGVVGASFLVYLLPEDTTMKISVSDFEEHLDITKERASMEVMGIDDSFKKLMNDEMNPDEYISTAEVTSSQLNSLIIELTNSGATEEWTESYVNYIGALKKLNGKIIETVVVANLITDDSNSDSINEILAKIKQLEAESLDLIKKSNSLRP
;
A
#
# COMPACT_ATOMS: atom_id res chain seq x y z
N LEU A 1 -31.20 -0.26 18.39
CA LEU A 1 -30.07 -1.10 17.95
C LEU A 1 -30.33 -1.50 16.50
N HIS A 2 -29.71 -0.75 15.54
CA HIS A 2 -29.73 -1.13 14.15
C HIS A 2 -28.61 -2.15 13.92
N VAL A 3 -28.98 -3.39 13.76
CA VAL A 3 -28.08 -4.45 13.28
C VAL A 3 -27.73 -4.08 11.83
N ALA A 4 -26.50 -3.65 11.59
CA ALA A 4 -26.00 -3.39 10.24
C ALA A 4 -26.12 -4.70 9.44
N SER A 5 -26.94 -4.67 8.40
CA SER A 5 -27.17 -5.83 7.53
C SER A 5 -25.85 -6.22 6.87
N ARG A 6 -25.52 -7.52 6.78
CA ARG A 6 -24.37 -8.05 6.02
C ARG A 6 -24.24 -7.45 4.62
N LYS A 7 -25.37 -7.06 4.00
CA LYS A 7 -25.42 -6.33 2.73
C LYS A 7 -24.93 -4.89 2.86
N GLY A 8 -25.17 -4.22 4.00
CA GLY A 8 -24.67 -2.86 4.24
C GLY A 8 -23.15 -2.82 4.37
N ILE A 9 -22.57 -3.74 5.11
CA ILE A 9 -21.11 -3.86 5.29
C ILE A 9 -20.42 -4.15 3.93
N ALA A 10 -20.96 -5.09 3.14
CA ALA A 10 -20.44 -5.39 1.81
C ALA A 10 -20.49 -4.17 0.86
N VAL A 11 -21.55 -3.38 0.94
CA VAL A 11 -21.70 -2.14 0.14
C VAL A 11 -20.70 -1.08 0.59
N THR A 12 -20.48 -0.91 1.90
CA THR A 12 -19.50 0.06 2.42
C THR A 12 -18.08 -0.33 2.02
N ILE A 13 -17.72 -1.61 2.11
CA ILE A 13 -16.42 -2.13 1.65
C ILE A 13 -16.27 -1.92 0.14
N ALA A 14 -17.30 -2.21 -0.66
CA ALA A 14 -17.27 -2.01 -2.11
C ALA A 14 -17.12 -0.52 -2.49
N ILE A 15 -17.75 0.39 -1.74
CA ILE A 15 -17.61 1.84 -1.93
C ILE A 15 -16.20 2.30 -1.56
N LEU A 16 -15.65 1.86 -0.42
CA LEU A 16 -14.28 2.18 0.01
C LEU A 16 -13.24 1.70 -1.01
N VAL A 17 -13.34 0.45 -1.45
CA VAL A 17 -12.49 -0.11 -2.51
C VAL A 17 -12.69 0.62 -3.85
N GLY A 18 -13.92 1.03 -4.16
CA GLY A 18 -14.25 1.79 -5.36
C GLY A 18 -13.68 3.21 -5.34
N VAL A 19 -13.75 3.91 -4.22
CA VAL A 19 -13.21 5.27 -4.05
C VAL A 19 -11.68 5.26 -4.11
N VAL A 20 -11.03 4.31 -3.42
CA VAL A 20 -9.57 4.16 -3.46
C VAL A 20 -9.12 3.72 -4.86
N GLY A 21 -9.84 2.80 -5.51
CA GLY A 21 -9.57 2.37 -6.88
C GLY A 21 -9.76 3.49 -7.91
N ALA A 22 -10.79 4.33 -7.77
CA ALA A 22 -11.04 5.46 -8.64
C ALA A 22 -9.97 6.56 -8.48
N SER A 23 -9.50 6.82 -7.26
CA SER A 23 -8.39 7.74 -7.01
C SER A 23 -7.09 7.24 -7.68
N PHE A 24 -6.88 5.92 -7.75
CA PHE A 24 -5.75 5.33 -8.48
C PHE A 24 -5.86 5.51 -10.00
N LEU A 25 -7.07 5.42 -10.58
CA LEU A 25 -7.28 5.56 -12.03
C LEU A 25 -7.01 6.99 -12.52
N VAL A 26 -7.30 8.02 -11.71
CA VAL A 26 -7.03 9.42 -12.06
C VAL A 26 -5.53 9.70 -12.16
N TYR A 27 -4.69 9.01 -11.39
CA TYR A 27 -3.23 9.13 -11.45
C TYR A 27 -2.56 8.28 -12.54
N LEU A 28 -3.30 7.39 -13.19
CA LEU A 28 -2.79 6.56 -14.30
C LEU A 28 -3.00 7.19 -15.68
N LEU A 29 -3.73 8.32 -15.76
CA LEU A 29 -3.85 9.08 -17.00
C LEU A 29 -2.60 9.95 -17.17
N PRO A 30 -1.82 9.80 -18.24
CA PRO A 30 -0.68 10.67 -18.50
C PRO A 30 -1.20 12.05 -18.87
N GLU A 31 -1.14 13.01 -17.96
CA GLU A 31 -1.13 14.40 -18.36
C GLU A 31 0.29 14.73 -18.86
N ASP A 32 0.41 15.26 -20.07
CA ASP A 32 1.64 15.58 -20.80
C ASP A 32 2.52 16.67 -20.15
N THR A 33 2.34 16.93 -18.86
CA THR A 33 3.07 17.95 -18.09
C THR A 33 3.84 17.38 -16.88
N THR A 34 4.22 16.11 -16.90
CA THR A 34 5.03 15.55 -15.83
C THR A 34 6.44 16.13 -15.89
N MET A 35 6.86 16.87 -14.86
CA MET A 35 8.27 17.16 -14.63
C MET A 35 9.01 15.82 -14.54
N LYS A 36 9.78 15.49 -15.58
CA LYS A 36 10.68 14.33 -15.52
C LYS A 36 11.76 14.65 -14.50
N ILE A 37 11.78 13.89 -13.42
CA ILE A 37 12.89 13.92 -12.47
C ILE A 37 14.11 13.39 -13.22
N SER A 38 15.14 14.21 -13.40
CA SER A 38 16.39 13.75 -13.99
C SER A 38 17.16 12.97 -12.95
N VAL A 39 17.06 11.65 -13.01
CA VAL A 39 17.85 10.74 -12.17
C VAL A 39 19.20 10.53 -12.84
N SER A 40 20.29 10.86 -12.14
CA SER A 40 21.66 10.68 -12.62
C SER A 40 22.23 9.30 -12.27
N ASP A 41 21.74 8.68 -11.20
CA ASP A 41 22.13 7.37 -10.71
C ASP A 41 20.87 6.58 -10.34
N PHE A 42 20.50 5.61 -11.17
CA PHE A 42 19.31 4.80 -10.99
C PHE A 42 19.46 3.77 -9.87
N GLU A 43 20.67 3.30 -9.59
CA GLU A 43 20.94 2.38 -8.50
C GLU A 43 20.72 3.07 -7.15
N GLU A 44 21.39 4.19 -6.94
CA GLU A 44 21.28 4.99 -5.72
C GLU A 44 19.82 5.45 -5.49
N HIS A 45 19.16 5.94 -6.55
CA HIS A 45 17.77 6.37 -6.46
C HIS A 45 16.82 5.23 -6.04
N LEU A 46 17.00 4.05 -6.62
CA LEU A 46 16.19 2.88 -6.26
C LEU A 46 16.46 2.42 -4.83
N ASP A 47 17.72 2.46 -4.37
CA ASP A 47 18.10 2.05 -3.02
C ASP A 47 17.57 3.02 -1.96
N ILE A 48 17.70 4.32 -2.18
CA ILE A 48 17.11 5.35 -1.31
C ILE A 48 15.59 5.18 -1.23
N THR A 49 14.93 4.94 -2.37
CA THR A 49 13.48 4.72 -2.40
C THR A 49 13.07 3.45 -1.64
N LYS A 50 13.88 2.38 -1.71
CA LYS A 50 13.67 1.14 -0.94
C LYS A 50 13.82 1.37 0.56
N GLU A 51 14.84 2.13 0.97
CA GLU A 51 15.04 2.46 2.37
C GLU A 51 13.88 3.27 2.93
N ARG A 52 13.44 4.31 2.23
CA ARG A 52 12.27 5.12 2.62
C ARG A 52 11.02 4.27 2.75
N ALA A 53 10.71 3.45 1.75
CA ALA A 53 9.55 2.57 1.78
C ALA A 53 9.62 1.56 2.94
N SER A 54 10.80 1.02 3.22
CA SER A 54 11.01 0.08 4.33
C SER A 54 10.71 0.73 5.68
N MET A 55 11.17 1.96 5.91
CA MET A 55 10.88 2.71 7.14
C MET A 55 9.39 2.93 7.33
N GLU A 56 8.68 3.34 6.27
CA GLU A 56 7.22 3.56 6.31
C GLU A 56 6.46 2.26 6.64
N VAL A 57 6.83 1.17 5.96
CA VAL A 57 6.19 -0.14 6.17
C VAL A 57 6.46 -0.68 7.57
N MET A 58 7.69 -0.55 8.08
CA MET A 58 8.01 -0.97 9.45
C MET A 58 7.19 -0.18 10.49
N GLY A 59 7.06 1.12 10.31
CA GLY A 59 6.29 1.98 11.22
C GLY A 59 4.81 1.61 11.27
N ILE A 60 4.20 1.38 10.11
CA ILE A 60 2.77 1.00 10.06
C ILE A 60 2.54 -0.43 10.55
N ASP A 61 3.47 -1.37 10.31
CA ASP A 61 3.37 -2.73 10.81
C ASP A 61 3.45 -2.79 12.35
N ASP A 62 4.27 -1.95 12.97
CA ASP A 62 4.32 -1.82 14.42
C ASP A 62 3.05 -1.16 14.99
N SER A 63 2.49 -0.17 14.29
CA SER A 63 1.20 0.42 14.64
C SER A 63 0.06 -0.59 14.52
N PHE A 64 0.07 -1.42 13.47
CA PHE A 64 -0.93 -2.48 13.30
C PHE A 64 -0.86 -3.54 14.42
N LYS A 65 0.35 -3.93 14.84
CA LYS A 65 0.53 -4.82 16.00
C LYS A 65 -0.07 -4.22 17.27
N LYS A 66 0.16 -2.92 17.52
CA LYS A 66 -0.43 -2.21 18.66
C LYS A 66 -1.95 -2.20 18.59
N LEU A 67 -2.54 -1.94 17.41
CA LEU A 67 -3.98 -2.03 17.19
C LEU A 67 -4.52 -3.42 17.53
N MET A 68 -3.87 -4.48 17.03
CA MET A 68 -4.29 -5.86 17.26
C MET A 68 -4.15 -6.32 18.71
N ASN A 69 -3.35 -5.63 19.52
CA ASN A 69 -3.14 -5.87 20.95
C ASN A 69 -3.97 -4.93 21.84
N ASP A 70 -4.92 -4.16 21.29
CA ASP A 70 -5.69 -3.12 22.00
C ASP A 70 -4.81 -2.01 22.64
N GLU A 71 -3.60 -1.80 22.12
CA GLU A 71 -2.65 -0.79 22.59
C GLU A 71 -2.74 0.53 21.79
N MET A 72 -3.55 0.56 20.73
CA MET A 72 -3.76 1.70 19.84
C MET A 72 -5.23 1.81 19.47
N ASN A 73 -5.76 3.04 19.44
CA ASN A 73 -7.13 3.29 19.01
C ASN A 73 -7.28 3.09 17.50
N PRO A 74 -8.38 2.46 17.01
CA PRO A 74 -8.62 2.26 15.58
C PRO A 74 -8.59 3.55 14.75
N ASP A 75 -9.18 4.66 15.22
CA ASP A 75 -9.19 5.93 14.48
C ASP A 75 -7.78 6.52 14.35
N GLU A 76 -6.96 6.41 15.40
CA GLU A 76 -5.56 6.81 15.37
C GLU A 76 -4.76 5.97 14.38
N TYR A 77 -4.99 4.65 14.38
CA TYR A 77 -4.39 3.74 13.41
C TYR A 77 -4.77 4.09 11.98
N ILE A 78 -6.06 4.30 11.70
CA ILE A 78 -6.57 4.66 10.37
C ILE A 78 -5.88 5.92 9.86
N SER A 79 -5.80 6.96 10.69
CA SER A 79 -5.11 8.20 10.33
C SER A 79 -3.63 7.98 9.97
N THR A 80 -2.92 7.15 10.75
CA THR A 80 -1.53 6.80 10.49
C THR A 80 -1.39 6.01 9.18
N ALA A 81 -2.29 5.05 8.94
CA ALA A 81 -2.31 4.23 7.73
C ALA A 81 -2.57 5.06 6.46
N GLU A 82 -3.46 6.06 6.53
CA GLU A 82 -3.72 6.98 5.42
C GLU A 82 -2.48 7.81 5.06
N VAL A 83 -1.74 8.31 6.05
CA VAL A 83 -0.49 9.03 5.83
C VAL A 83 0.54 8.12 5.18
N THR A 84 0.76 6.92 5.72
CA THR A 84 1.71 5.96 5.16
C THR A 84 1.34 5.53 3.74
N SER A 85 0.06 5.30 3.48
CA SER A 85 -0.45 5.00 2.12
C SER A 85 -0.13 6.14 1.13
N SER A 86 -0.33 7.39 1.56
CA SER A 86 0.01 8.57 0.76
C SER A 86 1.52 8.67 0.47
N GLN A 87 2.36 8.37 1.46
CA GLN A 87 3.82 8.35 1.29
C GLN A 87 4.27 7.27 0.31
N LEU A 88 3.74 6.05 0.40
CA LEU A 88 4.02 4.99 -0.58
C LEU A 88 3.56 5.37 -1.98
N ASN A 89 2.40 6.01 -2.12
CA ASN A 89 1.94 6.52 -3.41
C ASN A 89 2.88 7.58 -3.99
N SER A 90 3.42 8.45 -3.16
CA SER A 90 4.43 9.44 -3.59
C SER A 90 5.69 8.76 -4.13
N LEU A 91 6.16 7.69 -3.49
CA LEU A 91 7.29 6.90 -3.98
C LEU A 91 6.98 6.20 -5.31
N ILE A 92 5.76 5.67 -5.48
CA ILE A 92 5.31 5.08 -6.76
C ILE A 92 5.35 6.12 -7.88
N ILE A 93 4.87 7.34 -7.63
CA ILE A 93 4.87 8.44 -8.58
C ILE A 93 6.32 8.86 -8.92
N GLU A 94 7.18 8.99 -7.90
CA GLU A 94 8.61 9.30 -8.06
C GLU A 94 9.30 8.30 -8.98
N LEU A 95 9.15 6.99 -8.72
CA LEU A 95 9.72 5.94 -9.55
C LEU A 95 9.14 5.92 -10.97
N THR A 96 7.84 6.15 -11.11
CA THR A 96 7.16 6.17 -12.42
C THR A 96 7.68 7.31 -13.29
N ASN A 97 7.99 8.46 -12.68
CA ASN A 97 8.45 9.66 -13.37
C ASN A 97 9.99 9.77 -13.47
N SER A 98 10.73 8.80 -12.96
CA SER A 98 12.20 8.82 -12.92
C SER A 98 12.86 8.79 -14.30
N GLY A 99 12.13 8.32 -15.33
CA GLY A 99 12.68 8.16 -16.67
C GLY A 99 13.76 7.07 -16.76
N ALA A 100 13.56 5.97 -16.01
CA ALA A 100 14.49 4.84 -15.98
C ALA A 100 14.90 4.40 -17.40
N THR A 101 16.20 4.16 -17.59
CA THR A 101 16.72 3.63 -18.85
C THR A 101 16.21 2.22 -19.13
N GLU A 102 16.37 1.76 -20.38
CA GLU A 102 15.92 0.42 -20.78
C GLU A 102 16.48 -0.66 -19.85
N GLU A 103 17.74 -0.54 -19.44
CA GLU A 103 18.43 -1.49 -18.54
C GLU A 103 17.80 -1.54 -17.14
N TRP A 104 17.29 -0.40 -16.63
CA TRP A 104 16.70 -0.29 -15.31
C TRP A 104 15.19 -0.49 -15.28
N THR A 105 14.52 -0.40 -16.43
CA THR A 105 13.05 -0.39 -16.52
C THR A 105 12.41 -1.59 -15.82
N GLU A 106 12.89 -2.81 -16.06
CA GLU A 106 12.30 -4.00 -15.46
C GLU A 106 12.47 -4.04 -13.95
N SER A 107 13.62 -3.61 -13.41
CA SER A 107 13.86 -3.49 -11.98
C SER A 107 12.88 -2.51 -11.32
N TYR A 108 12.73 -1.32 -11.92
CA TYR A 108 11.81 -0.29 -11.44
C TYR A 108 10.35 -0.74 -11.49
N VAL A 109 9.89 -1.32 -12.59
CA VAL A 109 8.52 -1.80 -12.75
C VAL A 109 8.17 -2.87 -11.70
N ASN A 110 9.08 -3.79 -11.41
CA ASN A 110 8.86 -4.79 -10.37
C ASN A 110 8.81 -4.15 -8.98
N TYR A 111 9.66 -3.15 -8.70
CA TYR A 111 9.62 -2.47 -7.41
C TYR A 111 8.35 -1.60 -7.24
N ILE A 112 7.92 -0.90 -8.29
CA ILE A 112 6.62 -0.21 -8.30
C ILE A 112 5.49 -1.20 -8.02
N GLY A 113 5.52 -2.38 -8.62
CA GLY A 113 4.58 -3.46 -8.33
C GLY A 113 4.58 -3.88 -6.87
N ALA A 114 5.78 -3.98 -6.25
CA ALA A 114 5.93 -4.29 -4.83
C ALA A 114 5.29 -3.21 -3.94
N LEU A 115 5.56 -1.93 -4.22
CA LEU A 115 4.97 -0.82 -3.47
C LEU A 115 3.43 -0.80 -3.57
N LYS A 116 2.87 -1.12 -4.74
CA LYS A 116 1.42 -1.25 -4.92
C LYS A 116 0.84 -2.38 -4.07
N LYS A 117 1.54 -3.50 -3.92
CA LYS A 117 1.12 -4.61 -3.04
C LYS A 117 1.20 -4.22 -1.56
N LEU A 118 2.27 -3.52 -1.15
CA LEU A 118 2.40 -2.98 0.22
C LEU A 118 1.30 -1.98 0.53
N ASN A 119 0.98 -1.09 -0.40
CA ASN A 119 -0.11 -0.15 -0.22
C ASN A 119 -1.48 -0.87 -0.13
N GLY A 120 -1.70 -1.89 -0.96
CA GLY A 120 -2.87 -2.76 -0.84
C GLY A 120 -2.96 -3.46 0.52
N LYS A 121 -1.83 -3.93 1.07
CA LYS A 121 -1.73 -4.47 2.43
C LYS A 121 -2.21 -3.44 3.47
N ILE A 122 -1.74 -2.19 3.39
CA ILE A 122 -2.14 -1.12 4.32
C ILE A 122 -3.65 -0.85 4.24
N ILE A 123 -4.23 -0.84 3.05
CA ILE A 123 -5.68 -0.68 2.85
C ILE A 123 -6.44 -1.81 3.56
N GLU A 124 -6.00 -3.05 3.46
CA GLU A 124 -6.64 -4.18 4.15
C GLU A 124 -6.50 -4.07 5.68
N THR A 125 -5.41 -3.52 6.21
CA THR A 125 -5.30 -3.28 7.66
C THR A 125 -6.25 -2.20 8.14
N VAL A 126 -6.56 -1.18 7.33
CA VAL A 126 -7.62 -0.19 7.62
C VAL A 126 -9.00 -0.87 7.67
N VAL A 127 -9.27 -1.85 6.78
CA VAL A 127 -10.52 -2.62 6.87
C VAL A 127 -10.61 -3.39 8.17
N VAL A 128 -9.51 -3.98 8.66
CA VAL A 128 -9.46 -4.64 9.98
C VAL A 128 -9.77 -3.64 11.10
N ALA A 129 -9.16 -2.44 11.09
CA ALA A 129 -9.41 -1.40 12.08
C ALA A 129 -10.90 -1.01 12.15
N ASN A 130 -11.54 -0.85 10.99
CA ASN A 130 -12.98 -0.57 10.93
C ASN A 130 -13.84 -1.72 11.47
N LEU A 131 -13.46 -2.98 11.18
CA LEU A 131 -14.17 -4.15 11.70
C LEU A 131 -14.05 -4.28 13.24
N ILE A 132 -12.91 -3.90 13.81
CA ILE A 132 -12.71 -3.85 15.26
C ILE A 132 -13.66 -2.81 15.88
N THR A 133 -13.76 -1.63 15.28
CA THR A 133 -14.67 -0.56 15.75
C THR A 133 -16.13 -1.00 15.73
N ASP A 134 -16.54 -1.77 14.72
CA ASP A 134 -17.92 -2.24 14.55
C ASP A 134 -18.27 -3.50 15.37
N ASP A 135 -17.37 -3.97 16.23
CA ASP A 135 -17.49 -5.22 17.00
C ASP A 135 -17.87 -6.41 16.11
N SER A 136 -17.24 -6.47 14.94
CA SER A 136 -17.56 -7.44 13.89
C SER A 136 -16.97 -8.82 14.15
N ASN A 137 -17.57 -9.84 13.52
CA ASN A 137 -17.25 -11.26 13.69
C ASN A 137 -15.76 -11.53 13.38
N SER A 138 -15.11 -12.28 14.26
CA SER A 138 -13.70 -12.71 14.15
C SER A 138 -13.38 -13.46 12.83
N ASP A 139 -14.35 -14.14 12.22
CA ASP A 139 -14.13 -14.85 10.95
C ASP A 139 -13.83 -13.90 9.80
N SER A 140 -14.50 -12.74 9.74
CA SER A 140 -14.24 -11.71 8.72
C SER A 140 -12.84 -11.10 8.87
N ILE A 141 -12.39 -10.87 10.11
CA ILE A 141 -11.05 -10.38 10.40
C ILE A 141 -9.99 -11.40 9.94
N ASN A 142 -10.19 -12.68 10.22
CA ASN A 142 -9.26 -13.74 9.84
C ASN A 142 -9.11 -13.87 8.32
N GLU A 143 -10.19 -13.70 7.56
CA GLU A 143 -10.15 -13.70 6.08
C GLU A 143 -9.27 -12.54 5.56
N ILE A 144 -9.44 -11.33 6.13
CA ILE A 144 -8.64 -10.17 5.73
C ILE A 144 -7.18 -10.32 6.16
N LEU A 145 -6.91 -10.88 7.33
CA LEU A 145 -5.53 -11.17 7.76
C LEU A 145 -4.83 -12.16 6.82
N ALA A 146 -5.54 -13.13 6.27
CA ALA A 146 -5.00 -14.02 5.25
C ALA A 146 -4.63 -13.26 3.95
N LYS A 147 -5.48 -12.33 3.52
CA LYS A 147 -5.22 -11.46 2.36
C LYS A 147 -4.03 -10.52 2.59
N ILE A 148 -3.89 -9.96 3.79
CA ILE A 148 -2.74 -9.16 4.20
C ILE A 148 -1.44 -9.94 4.02
N LYS A 149 -1.38 -11.19 4.52
CA LYS A 149 -0.22 -12.07 4.37
C LYS A 149 0.08 -12.40 2.91
N GLN A 150 -0.94 -12.61 2.09
CA GLN A 150 -0.77 -12.84 0.66
C GLN A 150 -0.14 -11.63 -0.03
N LEU A 151 -0.66 -10.41 0.22
CA LEU A 151 -0.14 -9.18 -0.38
C LEU A 151 1.31 -8.92 0.05
N GLU A 152 1.65 -9.22 1.30
CA GLU A 152 3.03 -9.13 1.79
C GLU A 152 3.96 -10.12 1.06
N ALA A 153 3.56 -11.38 0.91
CA ALA A 153 4.34 -12.37 0.18
C ALA A 153 4.54 -11.98 -1.28
N GLU A 154 3.49 -11.52 -1.97
CA GLU A 154 3.55 -11.05 -3.36
C GLU A 154 4.49 -9.83 -3.50
N SER A 155 4.47 -8.92 -2.52
CA SER A 155 5.38 -7.76 -2.48
C SER A 155 6.84 -8.22 -2.36
N LEU A 156 7.14 -9.14 -1.43
CA LEU A 156 8.49 -9.67 -1.23
C LEU A 156 9.04 -10.35 -2.48
N ASP A 157 8.22 -11.09 -3.21
CA ASP A 157 8.62 -11.73 -4.47
C ASP A 157 8.94 -10.69 -5.56
N LEU A 158 8.16 -9.62 -5.64
CA LEU A 158 8.42 -8.51 -6.56
C LEU A 158 9.70 -7.74 -6.18
N ILE A 159 9.98 -7.55 -4.89
CA ILE A 159 11.25 -6.95 -4.41
C ILE A 159 12.44 -7.80 -4.81
N LYS A 160 12.36 -9.13 -4.61
CA LYS A 160 13.44 -10.06 -5.03
C LYS A 160 13.65 -10.00 -6.53
N LYS A 161 12.56 -9.98 -7.31
CA LYS A 161 12.61 -9.88 -8.76
C LYS A 161 13.21 -8.54 -9.21
N SER A 162 12.81 -7.43 -8.60
CA SER A 162 13.42 -6.12 -8.84
C SER A 162 14.95 -6.16 -8.61
N ASN A 163 15.40 -6.78 -7.52
CA ASN A 163 16.82 -6.89 -7.21
C ASN A 163 17.60 -7.75 -8.19
N SER A 164 16.99 -8.83 -8.71
CA SER A 164 17.62 -9.74 -9.68
C SER A 164 17.69 -9.19 -11.10
N LEU A 165 16.95 -8.11 -11.38
CA LEU A 165 16.87 -7.46 -12.70
C LEU A 165 17.62 -6.12 -12.74
N ARG A 166 18.49 -5.86 -11.75
CA ARG A 166 19.45 -4.74 -11.82
C ARG A 166 20.52 -5.06 -12.85
N PRO A 167 20.98 -4.08 -13.64
CA PRO A 167 22.09 -4.24 -14.58
C PRO A 167 23.38 -4.65 -13.90
#